data_149d494261bd49da300fd315fc886cc0
#
_entry.id   149d494261bd49da300fd315fc886cc0
#
_cell.length_a   1.000
_cell.length_b   1.000
_cell.length_c   1.000
_cell.angle_alpha   90.00
_cell.angle_beta   90.00
_cell.angle_gamma   90.00
#
_symmetry.space_group_name_H-M   'P 1'
#
loop_
_entity.id
_entity.type
_entity.pdbx_description
1 polymer ?
#
loop_
_entity_poly.entity_id
_entity_poly.type
_entity_poly.pdbx_seq_one_letter_code
_entity_poly.pdbx_strand_id
1 'polypeptide(L)'
;MHADFGSGLWNNAPIGIPYVVVCGNQSKGNVIFRSNAYDGNHGDESDGGPYAITLTAPIEGNGNGDSHAIAVDKDNGILYELYNASVNGNHWEASSGAIFNLKSDALLPDGWTSADAAGLPILPGLVRNDEVEKARSTTRFVLHLATEI
;
A
#
# COMPACT_ATOMS: atom_id res chain seq x y z
N MET A 1 -20.88 -14.32 17.24
CA MET A 1 -20.15 -13.99 16.00
C MET A 1 -18.74 -13.65 16.45
N HIS A 2 -17.74 -14.45 16.10
CA HIS A 2 -16.35 -14.10 16.35
C HIS A 2 -15.89 -13.17 15.22
N ALA A 3 -15.29 -12.03 15.57
CA ALA A 3 -14.67 -11.18 14.57
C ALA A 3 -13.45 -11.93 14.03
N ASP A 4 -13.48 -12.23 12.75
CA ASP A 4 -12.33 -12.76 12.02
C ASP A 4 -11.62 -11.58 11.35
N PHE A 5 -10.45 -11.22 11.85
CA PHE A 5 -9.63 -10.14 11.29
C PHE A 5 -8.65 -10.66 10.25
N GLY A 6 -8.96 -11.78 9.62
CA GLY A 6 -8.16 -12.27 8.50
C GLY A 6 -6.91 -13.04 8.92
N SER A 7 -7.02 -13.91 9.92
CA SER A 7 -5.98 -14.89 10.19
C SER A 7 -6.18 -16.10 9.28
N GLY A 8 -5.13 -16.53 8.60
CA GLY A 8 -5.18 -17.73 7.77
C GLY A 8 -4.65 -17.52 6.37
N LEU A 9 -5.13 -18.34 5.46
CA LEU A 9 -4.74 -18.32 4.05
C LEU A 9 -5.95 -18.08 3.15
N TRP A 10 -5.78 -17.25 2.14
CA TRP A 10 -6.67 -17.09 1.02
C TRP A 10 -5.91 -17.43 -0.26
N ASN A 11 -6.41 -18.40 -1.03
CA ASN A 11 -5.71 -18.94 -2.21
C ASN A 11 -4.24 -19.35 -1.92
N ASN A 12 -4.01 -19.99 -0.76
CA ASN A 12 -2.69 -20.39 -0.27
C ASN A 12 -1.71 -19.22 0.02
N ALA A 13 -2.18 -17.98 0.07
CA ALA A 13 -1.40 -16.82 0.47
C ALA A 13 -1.84 -16.31 1.84
N PRO A 14 -0.95 -15.77 2.68
CA PRO A 14 -1.33 -15.13 3.93
C PRO A 14 -2.34 -14.01 3.69
N ILE A 15 -3.38 -13.96 4.52
CA ILE A 15 -4.32 -12.84 4.54
C ILE A 15 -3.65 -11.65 5.23
N GLY A 16 -3.90 -10.46 4.71
CA GLY A 16 -3.38 -9.19 5.21
C GLY A 16 -2.42 -8.52 4.23
N ILE A 17 -2.28 -7.22 4.39
CA ILE A 17 -1.40 -6.41 3.55
C ILE A 17 -0.03 -6.32 4.23
N PRO A 18 1.02 -6.93 3.66
CA PRO A 18 2.36 -6.88 4.21
C PRO A 18 3.02 -5.53 3.94
N TYR A 19 3.97 -5.17 4.79
CA TYR A 19 4.82 -4.01 4.54
C TYR A 19 6.27 -4.30 4.92
N VAL A 20 7.20 -3.53 4.36
CA VAL A 20 8.61 -3.55 4.73
C VAL A 20 9.04 -2.20 5.29
N VAL A 21 9.91 -2.23 6.29
CA VAL A 21 10.56 -1.02 6.80
C VAL A 21 11.94 -0.90 6.18
N VAL A 22 12.20 0.22 5.54
CA VAL A 22 13.50 0.51 4.92
C VAL A 22 14.22 1.67 5.62
N CYS A 23 15.53 1.76 5.42
CA CYS A 23 16.35 2.85 5.93
C CYS A 23 16.40 4.00 4.92
N GLY A 24 16.72 5.20 5.38
CA GLY A 24 16.74 6.41 4.56
C GLY A 24 17.74 6.43 3.41
N ASN A 25 18.68 5.50 3.39
CA ASN A 25 19.63 5.28 2.30
C ASN A 25 19.23 4.15 1.35
N GLN A 26 18.00 3.62 1.47
CA GLN A 26 17.48 2.62 0.55
C GLN A 26 17.52 3.15 -0.88
N SER A 27 18.10 2.37 -1.77
CA SER A 27 18.09 2.69 -3.21
C SER A 27 16.66 2.80 -3.72
N LYS A 28 16.41 3.86 -4.48
CA LYS A 28 15.09 4.12 -5.07
C LYS A 28 15.10 3.69 -6.53
N GLY A 29 14.00 3.09 -6.95
CA GLY A 29 13.77 2.67 -8.33
C GLY A 29 12.53 3.32 -8.94
N ASN A 30 12.50 3.36 -10.25
CA ASN A 30 11.30 3.79 -10.97
C ASN A 30 10.28 2.64 -11.00
N VAL A 31 9.01 3.02 -11.01
CA VAL A 31 7.87 2.12 -11.21
C VAL A 31 7.32 2.37 -12.61
N ILE A 32 7.02 1.30 -13.34
CA ILE A 32 6.31 1.40 -14.61
C ILE A 32 4.82 1.21 -14.32
N PHE A 33 4.03 2.25 -14.53
CA PHE A 33 2.58 2.16 -14.38
C PHE A 33 1.96 1.55 -15.63
N ARG A 34 1.15 0.52 -15.41
CA ARG A 34 0.47 -0.25 -16.44
C ARG A 34 -0.94 0.26 -16.64
N SER A 35 -1.33 0.42 -17.89
CA SER A 35 -2.74 0.45 -18.22
C SER A 35 -3.24 -0.99 -18.38
N ASN A 36 -4.31 -1.35 -17.71
CA ASN A 36 -4.96 -2.64 -17.92
C ASN A 36 -6.46 -2.46 -18.24
N ALA A 37 -7.02 -3.47 -18.88
CA ALA A 37 -8.41 -3.39 -19.34
C ALA A 37 -9.44 -3.43 -18.18
N TYR A 38 -9.01 -3.81 -16.99
CA TYR A 38 -9.86 -3.97 -15.82
C TYR A 38 -9.90 -2.71 -14.96
N ASP A 39 -8.72 -2.14 -14.65
CA ASP A 39 -8.58 -1.00 -13.74
C ASP A 39 -8.34 0.33 -14.46
N GLY A 40 -8.17 0.31 -15.78
CA GLY A 40 -7.85 1.52 -16.53
C GLY A 40 -6.37 1.93 -16.46
N ASN A 41 -6.11 3.21 -16.67
CA ASN A 41 -4.79 3.82 -16.55
C ASN A 41 -4.80 4.84 -15.42
N HIS A 42 -4.18 4.52 -14.32
CA HIS A 42 -4.03 5.39 -13.16
C HIS A 42 -2.61 5.94 -13.00
N GLY A 43 -1.76 5.75 -14.01
CA GLY A 43 -0.40 6.29 -14.00
C GLY A 43 -0.37 7.82 -13.93
N ASP A 44 -1.34 8.48 -14.56
CA ASP A 44 -1.46 9.94 -14.55
C ASP A 44 -1.99 10.48 -13.19
N GLU A 45 -2.54 9.60 -12.35
CA GLU A 45 -3.02 9.88 -11.00
C GLU A 45 -2.07 9.32 -9.93
N SER A 46 -0.84 9.02 -10.29
CA SER A 46 0.15 8.38 -9.43
C SER A 46 1.40 9.23 -9.31
N ASP A 47 2.07 9.12 -8.15
CA ASP A 47 3.39 9.71 -7.99
C ASP A 47 4.40 9.05 -8.93
N GLY A 48 5.09 9.83 -9.74
CA GLY A 48 6.08 9.31 -10.70
C GLY A 48 7.33 8.68 -10.06
N GLY A 49 7.47 8.78 -8.76
CA GLY A 49 8.61 8.23 -8.03
C GLY A 49 9.79 9.18 -7.89
N PRO A 50 11.00 8.64 -7.60
CA PRO A 50 11.32 7.23 -7.44
C PRO A 50 10.87 6.63 -6.10
N TYR A 51 10.63 5.31 -6.06
CA TYR A 51 10.13 4.56 -4.92
C TYR A 51 11.24 3.81 -4.19
N ALA A 52 11.27 3.89 -2.85
CA ALA A 52 12.21 3.15 -2.01
C ALA A 52 11.63 1.78 -1.59
N ILE A 53 11.15 1.02 -2.55
CA ILE A 53 10.63 -0.35 -2.35
C ILE A 53 11.66 -1.35 -2.89
N THR A 54 12.17 -2.23 -2.04
CA THR A 54 13.10 -3.26 -2.48
C THR A 54 12.40 -4.24 -3.41
N LEU A 55 13.10 -4.77 -4.42
CA LEU A 55 12.50 -5.76 -5.35
C LEU A 55 12.15 -7.10 -4.64
N THR A 56 12.60 -7.29 -3.42
CA THR A 56 12.28 -8.44 -2.58
C THR A 56 11.20 -8.13 -1.53
N ALA A 57 10.58 -6.94 -1.58
CA ALA A 57 9.50 -6.61 -0.68
C ALA A 57 8.33 -7.60 -0.85
N PRO A 58 7.67 -7.99 0.24
CA PRO A 58 6.52 -8.86 0.14
C PRO A 58 5.38 -8.15 -0.60
N ILE A 59 4.65 -8.93 -1.38
CA ILE A 59 3.44 -8.49 -2.10
C ILE A 59 2.25 -9.18 -1.46
N GLU A 60 1.18 -8.44 -1.23
CA GLU A 60 -0.08 -8.97 -0.73
C GLU A 60 -0.54 -10.17 -1.55
N GLY A 61 -1.05 -11.19 -0.85
CA GLY A 61 -1.55 -12.39 -1.48
C GLY A 61 -0.52 -13.15 -2.32
N ASN A 62 0.80 -12.88 -2.15
CA ASN A 62 1.86 -13.38 -3.04
C ASN A 62 1.60 -13.04 -4.52
N GLY A 63 1.03 -11.86 -4.78
CA GLY A 63 0.68 -11.42 -6.13
C GLY A 63 -0.69 -11.90 -6.63
N ASN A 64 -1.55 -12.36 -5.73
CA ASN A 64 -2.95 -12.68 -6.03
C ASN A 64 -3.88 -11.64 -5.35
N GLY A 65 -4.94 -11.25 -6.03
CA GLY A 65 -5.85 -10.19 -5.56
C GLY A 65 -5.29 -8.80 -5.83
N ASP A 66 -5.44 -7.89 -4.89
CA ASP A 66 -5.07 -6.48 -5.05
C ASP A 66 -3.56 -6.24 -5.10
N SER A 67 -2.79 -7.21 -4.61
CA SER A 67 -1.33 -7.26 -4.76
C SER A 67 -0.62 -5.97 -4.34
N HIS A 68 -0.99 -5.44 -3.18
CA HIS A 68 -0.32 -4.25 -2.63
C HIS A 68 1.14 -4.53 -2.28
N ALA A 69 1.99 -3.55 -2.52
CA ALA A 69 3.37 -3.54 -2.05
C ALA A 69 3.65 -2.23 -1.30
N ILE A 70 4.00 -2.32 -0.03
CA ILE A 70 4.14 -1.17 0.88
C ILE A 70 5.54 -1.12 1.48
N ALA A 71 6.15 0.07 1.48
CA ALA A 71 7.40 0.32 2.17
C ALA A 71 7.35 1.60 3.01
N VAL A 72 7.92 1.54 4.21
CA VAL A 72 8.06 2.69 5.12
C VAL A 72 9.53 3.05 5.25
N ASP A 73 9.91 4.20 4.77
CA ASP A 73 11.21 4.81 5.06
C ASP A 73 11.12 5.48 6.45
N LYS A 74 11.55 4.76 7.47
CA LYS A 74 11.44 5.20 8.86
C LYS A 74 12.29 6.43 9.19
N ASP A 75 13.41 6.61 8.49
CA ASP A 75 14.37 7.67 8.78
C ASP A 75 13.89 9.00 8.20
N ASN A 76 13.34 8.97 6.99
CA ASN A 76 12.79 10.14 6.33
C ASN A 76 11.30 10.37 6.67
N GLY A 77 10.59 9.36 7.13
CA GLY A 77 9.15 9.41 7.42
C GLY A 77 8.33 9.46 6.12
N ILE A 78 8.71 8.63 5.16
CA ILE A 78 8.02 8.53 3.86
C ILE A 78 7.40 7.15 3.73
N LEU A 79 6.17 7.11 3.26
CA LEU A 79 5.43 5.90 2.94
C LEU A 79 5.32 5.78 1.43
N TYR A 80 5.60 4.60 0.92
CA TYR A 80 5.47 4.23 -0.49
C TYR A 80 4.47 3.10 -0.60
N GLU A 81 3.48 3.25 -1.43
CA GLU A 81 2.42 2.27 -1.65
C GLU A 81 2.19 2.05 -3.14
N LEU A 82 2.04 0.79 -3.53
CA LEU A 82 1.72 0.38 -4.90
C LEU A 82 0.50 -0.55 -4.87
N TYR A 83 -0.38 -0.38 -5.86
CA TYR A 83 -1.52 -1.26 -6.11
C TYR A 83 -1.28 -2.10 -7.36
N ASN A 84 -1.77 -3.34 -7.34
CA ASN A 84 -1.62 -4.33 -8.39
C ASN A 84 -0.15 -4.44 -8.83
N ALA A 85 0.72 -4.58 -7.82
CA ALA A 85 2.16 -4.53 -7.99
C ALA A 85 2.74 -5.90 -8.37
N SER A 86 3.77 -5.87 -9.20
CA SER A 86 4.59 -7.04 -9.53
C SER A 86 6.02 -6.62 -9.82
N VAL A 87 6.96 -7.55 -9.64
CA VAL A 87 8.34 -7.34 -10.05
C VAL A 87 8.56 -7.96 -11.42
N ASN A 88 9.08 -7.15 -12.34
CA ASN A 88 9.48 -7.60 -13.68
C ASN A 88 10.97 -7.29 -13.90
N GLY A 89 11.78 -8.35 -13.89
CA GLY A 89 13.23 -8.21 -13.99
C GLY A 89 13.82 -7.39 -12.84
N ASN A 90 14.23 -6.16 -13.11
CA ASN A 90 14.89 -5.28 -12.16
C ASN A 90 14.07 -4.03 -11.79
N HIS A 91 12.78 -4.04 -12.03
CA HIS A 91 11.89 -2.91 -11.72
C HIS A 91 10.52 -3.38 -11.24
N TRP A 92 9.81 -2.46 -10.61
CA TRP A 92 8.42 -2.63 -10.26
C TRP A 92 7.49 -2.23 -11.40
N GLU A 93 6.41 -2.98 -11.55
CA GLU A 93 5.25 -2.60 -12.35
C GLU A 93 4.02 -2.52 -11.42
N ALA A 94 3.16 -1.55 -11.61
CA ALA A 94 1.96 -1.36 -10.81
C ALA A 94 0.84 -0.70 -11.63
N SER A 95 -0.40 -0.75 -11.18
CA SER A 95 -1.51 0.00 -11.78
C SER A 95 -1.57 1.43 -11.26
N SER A 96 -1.31 1.64 -9.98
CA SER A 96 -1.20 2.95 -9.34
C SER A 96 -0.18 2.95 -8.21
N GLY A 97 0.23 4.14 -7.77
CA GLY A 97 1.13 4.27 -6.66
C GLY A 97 1.13 5.67 -6.04
N ALA A 98 1.41 5.72 -4.76
CA ALA A 98 1.43 6.97 -4.00
C ALA A 98 2.63 7.05 -3.05
N ILE A 99 3.06 8.28 -2.80
CA ILE A 99 4.14 8.62 -1.89
C ILE A 99 3.62 9.63 -0.87
N PHE A 100 3.54 9.21 0.40
CA PHE A 100 3.05 10.07 1.47
C PHE A 100 4.17 10.49 2.40
N ASN A 101 4.16 11.75 2.79
CA ASN A 101 5.01 12.25 3.87
C ASN A 101 4.29 12.05 5.20
N LEU A 102 4.75 11.10 6.01
CA LEU A 102 4.15 10.77 7.31
C LEU A 102 4.34 11.86 8.39
N LYS A 103 5.08 12.92 8.08
CA LYS A 103 5.27 14.10 8.94
C LYS A 103 4.36 15.26 8.56
N SER A 104 3.44 15.05 7.63
CA SER A 104 2.57 16.08 7.05
C SER A 104 1.17 15.50 6.86
N ASP A 105 0.16 16.35 6.98
CA ASP A 105 -1.24 16.02 6.65
C ASP A 105 -1.59 16.39 5.20
N ALA A 106 -0.58 16.58 4.34
CA ALA A 106 -0.80 16.90 2.93
C ALA A 106 -1.50 15.73 2.23
N LEU A 107 -2.56 16.05 1.52
CA LEU A 107 -3.30 15.12 0.69
C LEU A 107 -2.66 15.03 -0.71
N LEU A 108 -2.99 13.97 -1.42
CA LEU A 108 -2.72 13.88 -2.86
C LEU A 108 -3.51 14.97 -3.61
N PRO A 109 -3.13 15.33 -4.84
CA PRO A 109 -3.89 16.24 -5.66
C PRO A 109 -5.35 15.79 -5.82
N ASP A 110 -6.27 16.75 -5.91
CA ASP A 110 -7.70 16.47 -6.11
C ASP A 110 -7.92 15.62 -7.37
N GLY A 111 -8.70 14.56 -7.21
CA GLY A 111 -9.03 13.63 -8.28
C GLY A 111 -7.99 12.52 -8.49
N TRP A 112 -6.90 12.53 -7.73
CA TRP A 112 -5.95 11.41 -7.77
C TRP A 112 -6.45 10.24 -6.96
N THR A 113 -6.19 9.04 -7.47
CA THR A 113 -6.25 7.81 -6.69
C THR A 113 -4.96 7.62 -5.90
N SER A 114 -4.96 6.66 -5.02
CA SER A 114 -3.74 6.14 -4.40
C SER A 114 -3.68 4.64 -4.65
N ALA A 115 -2.93 3.92 -3.87
CA ALA A 115 -3.03 2.46 -3.84
C ALA A 115 -4.36 1.96 -3.25
N ASP A 116 -5.17 2.85 -2.65
CA ASP A 116 -6.52 2.57 -2.09
C ASP A 116 -7.51 3.39 -2.87
N ALA A 117 -7.75 3.52 -3.96
CA ALA A 117 -8.79 4.19 -4.76
C ALA A 117 -9.45 5.47 -4.15
N ALA A 118 -9.29 5.72 -2.86
CA ALA A 118 -9.84 6.89 -2.16
C ALA A 118 -8.82 8.02 -2.00
N GLY A 119 -7.61 7.87 -2.52
CA GLY A 119 -6.55 8.87 -2.37
C GLY A 119 -5.94 8.92 -0.97
N LEU A 120 -6.14 7.90 -0.16
CA LEU A 120 -5.68 7.82 1.23
C LEU A 120 -4.54 6.82 1.38
N PRO A 121 -3.66 7.00 2.39
CA PRO A 121 -2.65 6.01 2.70
C PRO A 121 -3.25 4.78 3.38
N ILE A 122 -2.90 3.60 2.89
CA ILE A 122 -3.38 2.31 3.43
C ILE A 122 -2.76 2.01 4.80
N LEU A 123 -1.44 2.11 4.92
CA LEU A 123 -0.72 1.67 6.11
C LEU A 123 -1.24 2.28 7.43
N PRO A 124 -1.57 3.57 7.52
CA PRO A 124 -2.11 4.15 8.76
C PRO A 124 -3.49 3.61 9.14
N GLY A 125 -4.21 3.03 8.19
CA GLY A 125 -5.52 2.38 8.42
C GLY A 125 -5.43 0.90 8.80
N LEU A 126 -4.26 0.27 8.65
CA LEU A 126 -4.08 -1.15 8.96
C LEU A 126 -3.95 -1.39 10.46
N VAL A 127 -4.67 -2.38 10.96
CA VAL A 127 -4.45 -2.92 12.31
C VAL A 127 -3.20 -3.79 12.27
N ARG A 128 -2.21 -3.44 13.06
CA ARG A 128 -0.93 -4.15 13.10
C ARG A 128 -0.90 -5.16 14.24
N ASN A 129 -0.16 -6.24 14.02
CA ASN A 129 -0.02 -7.32 15.01
C ASN A 129 0.49 -6.82 16.37
N ASP A 130 1.44 -5.90 16.38
CA ASP A 130 1.99 -5.33 17.62
C ASP A 130 0.97 -4.47 18.40
N GLU A 131 -0.04 -3.92 17.73
CA GLU A 131 -1.14 -3.21 18.36
C GLU A 131 -2.11 -4.19 19.01
N VAL A 132 -2.41 -5.30 18.32
CA VAL A 132 -3.28 -6.36 18.87
C VAL A 132 -2.65 -7.00 20.09
N GLU A 133 -1.36 -7.32 20.05
CA GLU A 133 -0.62 -7.90 21.19
C GLU A 133 -0.62 -6.98 22.41
N LYS A 134 -0.56 -5.67 22.21
CA LYS A 134 -0.60 -4.68 23.28
C LYS A 134 -2.02 -4.35 23.76
N ALA A 135 -3.05 -4.95 23.16
CA ALA A 135 -4.46 -4.61 23.36
C ALA A 135 -4.74 -3.10 23.24
N ARG A 136 -3.99 -2.41 22.40
CA ARG A 136 -4.09 -0.98 22.18
C ARG A 136 -3.92 -0.71 20.69
N SER A 137 -4.93 -0.17 20.05
CA SER A 137 -4.79 0.36 18.69
C SER A 137 -4.49 1.86 18.75
N THR A 138 -3.44 2.28 18.07
CA THR A 138 -3.17 3.68 17.75
C THR A 138 -3.65 4.03 16.34
N THR A 139 -4.15 3.03 15.63
CA THR A 139 -4.70 3.15 14.28
C THR A 139 -6.00 3.95 14.33
N ARG A 140 -6.09 5.02 13.57
CA ARG A 140 -7.35 5.72 13.35
C ARG A 140 -8.13 4.95 12.30
N PHE A 141 -9.20 4.27 12.70
CA PHE A 141 -10.13 3.69 11.76
C PHE A 141 -10.85 4.78 10.97
N VAL A 142 -10.63 4.83 9.69
CA VAL A 142 -11.56 5.52 8.78
C VAL A 142 -12.63 4.50 8.43
N LEU A 143 -13.70 4.49 9.21
CA LEU A 143 -14.91 3.75 8.87
C LEU A 143 -15.58 4.46 7.70
N HIS A 144 -15.42 3.93 6.50
CA HIS A 144 -16.33 4.25 5.40
C HIS A 144 -17.66 3.55 5.69
N LEU A 145 -18.56 4.26 6.32
CA LEU A 145 -19.97 3.88 6.30
C LEU A 145 -20.49 4.23 4.91
N ALA A 146 -20.57 3.24 4.05
CA ALA A 146 -21.42 3.34 2.87
C ALA A 146 -22.86 3.48 3.39
N THR A 147 -23.37 4.70 3.40
CA THR A 147 -24.79 4.94 3.50
C THR A 147 -25.38 4.57 2.16
N GLU A 148 -25.97 3.38 2.08
CA GLU A 148 -26.92 3.09 1.02
C GLU A 148 -28.08 4.08 1.15
N ILE A 149 -28.34 4.84 0.10
CA ILE A 149 -29.57 5.62 -0.13
C ILE A 149 -30.43 4.83 -1.11
#